data_5e2eb484635269e5fb01e0f711abef38
#
_entry.id   5e2eb484635269e5fb01e0f711abef38
#
_cell.length_a   1.000
_cell.length_b   1.000
_cell.length_c   1.000
_cell.angle_alpha   90.00
_cell.angle_beta   90.00
_cell.angle_gamma   90.00
#
_symmetry.space_group_name_H-M   'P 1'
#
loop_
_entity.id
_entity.type
_entity.pdbx_description
1 polymer ?
#
loop_
_entity_poly.entity_id
_entity_poly.type
_entity_poly.pdbx_seq_one_letter_code
_entity_poly.pdbx_strand_id
1 'polypeptide(L)'
;MTREHADALVVVTDAMFILQRRRIAAFAAKHRLPTMSGWREDVEIGSLMSYAASGRDNFRRAASYVDKILKGAKPGDLPIQQPTKFELVINLKTAKALGLSIPQSLLQRADEVIHP
;
A
#
# COMPACT_ATOMS: atom_id res chain seq x y z
N MET A 1 11.57 9.33 -16.87
CA MET A 1 11.85 9.41 -15.42
C MET A 1 13.31 9.67 -15.10
N THR A 2 14.26 8.98 -15.70
CA THR A 2 15.70 9.24 -15.44
C THR A 2 16.23 10.53 -16.06
N ARG A 3 15.58 11.10 -17.05
CA ARG A 3 15.96 12.39 -17.67
C ARG A 3 15.47 13.62 -16.87
N GLU A 4 14.51 13.44 -15.99
CA GLU A 4 13.87 14.53 -15.24
C GLU A 4 14.25 14.54 -13.74
N HIS A 5 15.30 13.79 -13.36
CA HIS A 5 15.85 13.74 -12.01
C HIS A 5 14.79 13.53 -10.91
N ALA A 6 13.88 12.55 -11.12
CA ALA A 6 12.92 12.18 -10.08
C ALA A 6 13.64 11.57 -8.87
N ASP A 7 13.36 12.07 -7.67
CA ASP A 7 13.98 11.61 -6.42
C ASP A 7 13.18 10.51 -5.73
N ALA A 8 11.91 10.34 -6.10
CA ALA A 8 11.01 9.33 -5.56
C ALA A 8 9.91 8.96 -6.56
N LEU A 9 9.23 7.86 -6.33
CA LEU A 9 8.14 7.36 -7.14
C LEU A 9 6.91 7.09 -6.26
N VAL A 10 5.77 7.66 -6.63
CA VAL A 10 4.47 7.30 -6.06
C VAL A 10 3.71 6.47 -7.08
N VAL A 11 3.34 5.25 -6.70
CA VAL A 11 2.56 4.33 -7.52
C VAL A 11 1.11 4.40 -7.07
N VAL A 12 0.27 5.00 -7.91
CA VAL A 12 -1.17 5.09 -7.64
C VAL A 12 -1.84 3.74 -7.79
N THR A 13 -2.97 3.57 -7.13
CA THR A 13 -3.74 2.33 -7.18
C THR A 13 -4.45 2.19 -8.53
N ASP A 14 -3.99 1.23 -9.33
CA ASP A 14 -4.58 0.87 -10.61
C ASP A 14 -4.32 -0.61 -10.92
N ALA A 15 -5.29 -1.27 -11.58
CA ALA A 15 -5.18 -2.69 -11.91
C ALA A 15 -3.95 -3.01 -12.79
N MET A 16 -3.59 -2.13 -13.72
CA MET A 16 -2.42 -2.29 -14.56
C MET A 16 -1.13 -2.29 -13.72
N PHE A 17 -1.01 -1.40 -12.73
CA PHE A 17 0.16 -1.35 -11.85
C PHE A 17 0.24 -2.57 -10.93
N ILE A 18 -0.91 -3.09 -10.46
CA ILE A 18 -0.97 -4.34 -9.69
C ILE A 18 -0.40 -5.50 -10.51
N LEU A 19 -0.82 -5.64 -11.78
CA LEU A 19 -0.31 -6.69 -12.67
C LEU A 19 1.18 -6.54 -12.98
N GLN A 20 1.70 -5.33 -12.99
CA GLN A 20 3.10 -5.02 -13.31
C GLN A 20 3.97 -4.75 -12.08
N ARG A 21 3.47 -4.99 -10.87
CA ARG A 21 4.13 -4.62 -9.61
C ARG A 21 5.58 -5.07 -9.50
N ARG A 22 5.90 -6.30 -9.94
CA ARG A 22 7.27 -6.81 -9.93
C ARG A 22 8.20 -6.04 -10.87
N ARG A 23 7.70 -5.63 -12.04
CA ARG A 23 8.48 -4.83 -13.00
C ARG A 23 8.73 -3.42 -12.46
N ILE A 24 7.72 -2.81 -11.81
CA ILE A 24 7.83 -1.50 -11.18
C ILE A 24 8.85 -1.56 -10.03
N ALA A 25 8.77 -2.57 -9.17
CA ALA A 25 9.72 -2.76 -8.08
C ALA A 25 11.15 -2.96 -8.59
N ALA A 26 11.36 -3.79 -9.63
CA ALA A 26 12.67 -3.99 -10.24
C ALA A 26 13.22 -2.70 -10.87
N PHE A 27 12.38 -1.93 -11.57
CA PHE A 27 12.75 -0.63 -12.12
C PHE A 27 13.18 0.35 -11.02
N ALA A 28 12.38 0.47 -9.96
CA ALA A 28 12.67 1.36 -8.84
C ALA A 28 13.98 0.97 -8.14
N ALA A 29 14.20 -0.32 -7.90
CA ALA A 29 15.44 -0.83 -7.31
C ALA A 29 16.66 -0.52 -8.19
N LYS A 30 16.56 -0.78 -9.51
CA LYS A 30 17.64 -0.49 -10.48
C LYS A 30 18.03 0.98 -10.49
N HIS A 31 17.06 1.87 -10.37
CA HIS A 31 17.28 3.32 -10.39
C HIS A 31 17.40 3.95 -9.00
N ARG A 32 17.43 3.13 -7.94
CA ARG A 32 17.54 3.55 -6.54
C ARG A 32 16.46 4.56 -6.14
N LEU A 33 15.25 4.40 -6.67
CA LEU A 33 14.10 5.27 -6.40
C LEU A 33 13.32 4.74 -5.19
N PRO A 34 13.24 5.50 -4.09
CA PRO A 34 12.28 5.19 -3.03
C PRO A 34 10.87 5.22 -3.59
N THR A 35 10.08 4.21 -3.27
CA THR A 35 8.71 4.08 -3.77
C THR A 35 7.71 4.07 -2.65
N MET A 36 6.60 4.77 -2.86
CA MET A 36 5.40 4.70 -2.04
C MET A 36 4.26 4.16 -2.88
N SER A 37 3.50 3.20 -2.35
CA SER A 37 2.39 2.57 -3.06
C SER A 37 1.09 2.57 -2.26
N GLY A 38 -0.02 2.27 -2.93
CA GLY A 38 -1.34 2.08 -2.33
C GLY A 38 -1.62 0.63 -1.91
N TRP A 39 -0.62 -0.28 -1.97
CA TRP A 39 -0.79 -1.68 -1.63
C TRP A 39 0.34 -2.18 -0.74
N ARG A 40 -0.03 -2.84 0.36
CA ARG A 40 0.89 -3.50 1.27
C ARG A 40 1.80 -4.51 0.55
N GLU A 41 1.24 -5.28 -0.37
CA GLU A 41 1.95 -6.31 -1.11
C GLU A 41 3.11 -5.77 -1.95
N ASP A 42 3.06 -4.49 -2.33
CA ASP A 42 4.16 -3.84 -3.05
C ASP A 42 5.36 -3.62 -2.12
N VAL A 43 5.11 -3.39 -0.82
CA VAL A 43 6.16 -3.23 0.18
C VAL A 43 6.88 -4.56 0.42
N GLU A 44 6.15 -5.67 0.41
CA GLU A 44 6.72 -7.01 0.55
C GLU A 44 7.68 -7.37 -0.59
N ILE A 45 7.44 -6.83 -1.79
CA ILE A 45 8.29 -7.09 -2.97
C ILE A 45 9.34 -6.01 -3.24
N GLY A 46 9.47 -5.00 -2.38
CA GLY A 46 10.57 -4.06 -2.42
C GLY A 46 10.24 -2.58 -2.48
N SER A 47 8.98 -2.16 -2.50
CA SER A 47 8.63 -0.75 -2.28
C SER A 47 9.06 -0.32 -0.87
N LEU A 48 9.40 0.97 -0.71
CA LEU A 48 9.86 1.49 0.56
C LEU A 48 8.74 1.51 1.60
N MET A 49 7.57 1.98 1.20
CA MET A 49 6.42 2.08 2.09
C MET A 49 5.09 2.05 1.34
N SER A 50 4.02 1.77 2.07
CA SER A 50 2.65 1.97 1.62
C SER A 50 1.82 2.67 2.69
N TYR A 51 0.89 3.50 2.25
CA TYR A 51 -0.14 4.07 3.09
C TYR A 51 -1.48 3.99 2.36
N ALA A 52 -2.37 3.16 2.85
CA ALA A 52 -3.64 2.89 2.19
C ALA A 52 -4.69 2.36 3.16
N ALA A 53 -5.94 2.37 2.72
CA ALA A 53 -7.00 1.67 3.43
C ALA A 53 -6.69 0.18 3.53
N SER A 54 -6.95 -0.41 4.71
CA SER A 54 -6.74 -1.84 4.93
C SER A 54 -7.64 -2.67 4.03
N GLY A 55 -7.03 -3.38 3.08
CA GLY A 55 -7.75 -4.29 2.18
C GLY A 55 -8.48 -5.38 2.95
N ARG A 56 -7.85 -5.93 3.98
CA ARG A 56 -8.45 -6.96 4.85
C ARG A 56 -9.71 -6.44 5.55
N ASP A 57 -9.68 -5.21 6.07
CA ASP A 57 -10.84 -4.60 6.72
C ASP A 57 -11.96 -4.32 5.71
N ASN A 58 -11.61 -3.86 4.51
CA ASN A 58 -12.57 -3.64 3.43
C ASN A 58 -13.30 -4.93 3.02
N PHE A 59 -12.58 -6.04 2.85
CA PHE A 59 -13.19 -7.34 2.54
C PHE A 59 -14.06 -7.85 3.69
N ARG A 60 -13.65 -7.66 4.94
CA ARG A 60 -14.49 -8.01 6.11
C ARG A 60 -15.80 -7.23 6.11
N ARG A 61 -15.76 -5.93 5.82
CA ARG A 61 -16.97 -5.09 5.71
C ARG A 61 -17.83 -5.53 4.54
N ALA A 62 -17.24 -5.83 3.39
CA ALA A 62 -17.98 -6.35 2.24
C ALA A 62 -18.73 -7.64 2.58
N ALA A 63 -18.12 -8.56 3.33
CA ALA A 63 -18.78 -9.78 3.81
C ALA A 63 -20.00 -9.46 4.70
N SER A 64 -19.91 -8.44 5.56
CA SER A 64 -21.05 -7.98 6.35
C SER A 64 -22.20 -7.45 5.51
N TYR A 65 -21.91 -6.78 4.39
CA TYR A 65 -22.96 -6.34 3.45
C TYR A 65 -23.62 -7.52 2.72
N VAL A 66 -22.81 -8.49 2.28
CA VAL A 66 -23.33 -9.73 1.68
C VAL A 66 -24.26 -10.47 2.63
N ASP A 67 -23.88 -10.61 3.90
CA ASP A 67 -24.71 -11.26 4.92
C ASP A 67 -26.06 -10.54 5.10
N LYS A 68 -26.06 -9.22 5.18
CA LYS A 68 -27.29 -8.43 5.27
C LYS A 68 -28.19 -8.60 4.05
N ILE A 69 -27.63 -8.61 2.85
CA ILE A 69 -28.37 -8.76 1.60
C ILE A 69 -28.98 -10.17 1.53
N LEU A 70 -28.22 -11.20 1.89
CA LEU A 70 -28.71 -12.58 1.93
C LEU A 70 -29.83 -12.78 2.95
N LYS A 71 -29.87 -11.97 4.01
CA LYS A 71 -30.93 -11.93 5.02
C LYS A 71 -32.12 -11.04 4.66
N GLY A 72 -32.13 -10.50 3.44
CA GLY A 72 -33.28 -9.75 2.89
C GLY A 72 -33.14 -8.22 2.87
N ALA A 73 -32.00 -7.65 3.29
CA ALA A 73 -31.76 -6.23 3.13
C ALA A 73 -31.62 -5.83 1.68
N LYS A 74 -32.23 -4.75 1.26
CA LYS A 74 -32.08 -4.21 -0.10
C LYS A 74 -30.73 -3.47 -0.20
N PRO A 75 -29.93 -3.69 -1.26
CA PRO A 75 -28.64 -3.00 -1.43
C PRO A 75 -28.76 -1.48 -1.37
N GLY A 76 -29.84 -0.91 -1.93
CA GLY A 76 -30.08 0.55 -1.91
C GLY A 76 -30.35 1.15 -0.53
N ASP A 77 -30.73 0.34 0.44
CA ASP A 77 -31.00 0.77 1.82
C ASP A 77 -29.76 0.69 2.71
N LEU A 78 -28.67 0.08 2.20
CA LEU A 78 -27.43 -0.04 2.92
C LEU A 78 -26.60 1.25 2.81
N PRO A 79 -26.01 1.74 3.91
CA PRO A 79 -25.24 2.99 3.88
C PRO A 79 -23.94 2.81 3.10
N ILE A 80 -23.57 3.85 2.32
CA ILE A 80 -22.23 3.93 1.72
C ILE A 80 -21.24 4.23 2.85
N GLN A 81 -20.22 3.39 2.99
CA GLN A 81 -19.19 3.55 4.00
C GLN A 81 -17.84 3.81 3.36
N GLN A 82 -17.14 4.83 3.87
CA GLN A 82 -15.74 5.06 3.53
C GLN A 82 -14.85 4.18 4.42
N PRO A 83 -13.67 3.75 3.92
CA PRO A 83 -12.66 3.13 4.75
C PRO A 83 -12.25 4.06 5.89
N THR A 84 -12.18 3.52 7.10
CA THR A 84 -11.75 4.27 8.30
C THR A 84 -10.42 3.79 8.84
N LYS A 85 -10.01 2.56 8.47
CA LYS A 85 -8.75 1.98 8.87
C LYS A 85 -7.73 2.09 7.75
N PHE A 86 -6.69 2.90 7.99
CA PHE A 86 -5.53 3.04 7.11
C PHE A 86 -4.33 2.37 7.76
N GLU A 87 -3.49 1.78 6.93
CA GLU A 87 -2.29 1.08 7.37
C GLU A 87 -1.05 1.71 6.74
N LEU A 88 -0.06 2.01 7.57
CA LEU A 88 1.28 2.42 7.16
C LEU A 88 2.22 1.22 7.32
N VAL A 89 2.76 0.75 6.22
CA VAL A 89 3.76 -0.33 6.19
C VAL A 89 5.08 0.21 5.68
N ILE A 90 6.18 -0.09 6.36
CA ILE A 90 7.52 0.40 6.01
C ILE A 90 8.48 -0.77 5.88
N ASN A 91 9.29 -0.79 4.82
CA ASN A 91 10.31 -1.79 4.58
C ASN A 91 11.71 -1.24 4.90
N LEU A 92 12.24 -1.59 6.06
CA LEU A 92 13.59 -1.18 6.48
C LEU A 92 14.70 -1.86 5.68
N LYS A 93 14.45 -3.03 5.10
CA LYS A 93 15.41 -3.68 4.20
C LYS A 93 15.62 -2.82 2.95
N THR A 94 14.53 -2.33 2.36
CA THR A 94 14.58 -1.42 1.21
C THR A 94 15.19 -0.07 1.60
N ALA A 95 14.82 0.50 2.75
CA ALA A 95 15.44 1.73 3.25
C ALA A 95 16.96 1.60 3.36
N LYS A 96 17.44 0.51 3.96
CA LYS A 96 18.88 0.22 4.08
C LYS A 96 19.57 0.09 2.72
N ALA A 97 18.96 -0.61 1.78
CA ALA A 97 19.49 -0.78 0.42
C ALA A 97 19.60 0.56 -0.34
N LEU A 98 18.69 1.49 -0.06
CA LEU A 98 18.68 2.84 -0.63
C LEU A 98 19.59 3.82 0.12
N GLY A 99 20.11 3.45 1.29
CA GLY A 99 20.90 4.34 2.16
C GLY A 99 20.04 5.38 2.88
N LEU A 100 18.76 5.09 3.08
CA LEU A 100 17.81 5.99 3.72
C LEU A 100 17.65 5.66 5.21
N SER A 101 17.61 6.72 6.02
CA SER A 101 17.25 6.64 7.44
C SER A 101 15.79 7.05 7.60
N ILE A 102 14.97 6.16 8.17
CA ILE A 102 13.57 6.45 8.44
C ILE A 102 13.45 7.12 9.81
N PRO A 103 12.82 8.30 9.90
CA PRO A 103 12.63 8.99 11.18
C PRO A 103 11.89 8.13 12.20
N GLN A 104 12.35 8.18 13.46
CA GLN A 104 11.73 7.40 14.54
C GLN A 104 10.24 7.72 14.73
N SER A 105 9.86 8.98 14.53
CA SER A 105 8.45 9.41 14.59
C SER A 105 7.57 8.73 13.54
N LEU A 106 8.13 8.40 12.38
CA LEU A 106 7.42 7.67 11.33
C LEU A 106 7.33 6.18 11.65
N LEU A 107 8.41 5.58 12.17
CA LEU A 107 8.43 4.18 12.59
C LEU A 107 7.44 3.91 13.73
N GLN A 108 7.29 4.83 14.68
CA GLN A 108 6.32 4.71 15.77
C GLN A 108 4.86 4.77 15.31
N ARG A 109 4.60 5.35 14.13
CA ARG A 109 3.26 5.45 13.54
C ARG A 109 2.98 4.32 12.55
N ALA A 110 3.98 3.51 12.21
CA ALA A 110 3.80 2.39 11.30
C ALA A 110 3.00 1.28 11.99
N ASP A 111 2.02 0.74 11.28
CA ASP A 111 1.26 -0.45 11.69
C ASP A 111 2.10 -1.71 11.54
N GLU A 112 3.01 -1.70 10.57
CA GLU A 112 3.94 -2.79 10.36
C GLU A 112 5.29 -2.27 9.83
N VAL A 113 6.36 -2.88 10.32
CA VAL A 113 7.73 -2.63 9.87
C VAL A 113 8.36 -3.95 9.43
N ILE A 114 8.74 -4.04 8.16
CA ILE A 114 9.46 -5.19 7.60
C ILE A 114 10.96 -4.98 7.88
N HIS A 115 11.51 -5.86 8.69
CA HIS A 115 12.94 -5.84 9.04
C HIS A 115 13.79 -6.60 8.02
N PRO A 116 15.10 -6.27 7.92
CA PRO A 116 16.05 -7.01 7.10
C PRO A 116 16.14 -8.47 7.47
#